data_abbeb41f20308f8c0c4739835c53f0e4
#
_entry.id   abbeb41f20308f8c0c4739835c53f0e4
#
_cell.length_a   1.000
_cell.length_b   1.000
_cell.length_c   1.000
_cell.angle_alpha   90.00
_cell.angle_beta   90.00
_cell.angle_gamma   90.00
#
_symmetry.space_group_name_H-M   'P 1'
#
loop_
_entity.id
_entity.type
_entity.pdbx_description
1 polymer ?
#
loop_
_entity_poly.entity_id
_entity_poly.type
_entity_poly.pdbx_seq_one_letter_code
_entity_poly.pdbx_strand_id
1 'polypeptide(L)'
;LAERRRSRSRGNAVVEEKARPVQIVLANEDEHSFELDAAALEKILLQEHVKDLNAVVVSVAGAFRKGKSFLLDFMLRYMHRQDSKSWIGGDDEPLTGFTWRGGCERETTGIQMWNEVFVVDKPDGSKVAVILVDTQGAFDSQSTIKDCATVFALSTMTSSVQVYNLSQNIQEDDLQHLQLFTEYGRLAMEEIYQKPFQSLTFLIRDWSYPYEHHYGLEGGHAFLEKRLQVKENQHEELQNVRKHIHSCFSNISCFLLPHPGLKVATNPYFDGRLKDIDSDFKRELAKLVPLLLAPEKLVEKEIGGSKVTCRDLVEYFKAYINIYQGEELPHPKSMLQATAEANNLTAVAGAKDLYSRSMEQVCGGDKPYIAPADLERSHEEIREHSVRFFRSVKKMGGEEFCQRYQNQLEAELDDAYTNFSKHNDGKNIFYAARTPATLFVVMFVTYVVSGLTGFIGLSTFASLANLVMGVALLSLCVWAYVKYSGEFRELGVMIDQVAETLWEQVCLTNLTLTCHLHLSASRSLCVLF
;
A
#
# COMPACT_ATOMS: atom_id res chain seq x y z
N LEU A 1 -27.95 49.92 12.83
CA LEU A 1 -28.23 48.53 13.21
C LEU A 1 -27.63 47.62 12.13
N ALA A 2 -26.39 47.22 12.37
CA ALA A 2 -25.61 46.42 11.43
C ALA A 2 -25.51 44.97 11.96
N GLU A 3 -26.16 44.04 11.29
CA GLU A 3 -25.96 42.60 11.48
C GLU A 3 -24.72 42.16 10.70
N ARG A 4 -23.65 41.85 11.44
CA ARG A 4 -22.47 41.18 10.93
C ARG A 4 -22.80 39.69 10.72
N ARG A 5 -22.91 39.24 9.49
CA ARG A 5 -22.84 37.82 9.09
C ARG A 5 -21.42 37.29 9.33
N ARG A 6 -21.28 36.47 10.38
CA ARG A 6 -20.08 35.63 10.56
C ARG A 6 -20.22 34.40 9.67
N SER A 7 -19.44 34.33 8.62
CA SER A 7 -19.21 33.10 7.87
C SER A 7 -18.43 32.12 8.77
N ARG A 8 -19.09 31.07 9.24
CA ARG A 8 -18.41 29.93 9.86
C ARG A 8 -17.79 29.09 8.75
N SER A 9 -16.47 29.15 8.63
CA SER A 9 -15.72 28.11 7.93
C SER A 9 -15.93 26.81 8.69
N ARG A 10 -16.60 25.85 8.06
CA ARG A 10 -16.60 24.46 8.53
C ARG A 10 -15.21 23.89 8.20
N GLY A 11 -14.30 24.00 9.15
CA GLY A 11 -13.13 23.12 9.17
C GLY A 11 -13.64 21.69 9.32
N ASN A 12 -13.28 20.81 8.41
CA ASN A 12 -13.41 19.37 8.60
C ASN A 12 -12.60 19.02 9.86
N ALA A 13 -13.27 18.87 10.99
CA ALA A 13 -12.67 18.21 12.13
C ALA A 13 -12.43 16.76 11.70
N VAL A 14 -11.18 16.39 11.49
CA VAL A 14 -10.76 14.99 11.44
C VAL A 14 -11.16 14.42 12.80
N VAL A 15 -12.19 13.59 12.82
CA VAL A 15 -12.57 12.83 14.02
C VAL A 15 -11.42 11.86 14.23
N GLU A 16 -10.54 12.15 15.18
CA GLU A 16 -9.53 11.20 15.63
C GLU A 16 -10.26 9.95 16.11
N GLU A 17 -10.14 8.88 15.35
CA GLU A 17 -10.73 7.59 15.70
C GLU A 17 -9.97 7.06 16.93
N LYS A 18 -10.70 6.69 17.99
CA LYS A 18 -10.11 6.16 19.22
C LYS A 18 -9.27 4.93 18.90
N ALA A 19 -8.05 4.87 19.43
CA ALA A 19 -7.18 3.71 19.30
C ALA A 19 -7.87 2.44 19.85
N ARG A 20 -7.91 1.38 19.00
CA ARG A 20 -8.61 0.11 19.31
C ARG A 20 -8.11 -1.03 18.41
N PRO A 21 -8.30 -2.29 18.81
CA PRO A 21 -8.10 -3.40 17.90
C PRO A 21 -9.17 -3.39 16.79
N VAL A 22 -8.75 -3.69 15.57
CA VAL A 22 -9.62 -3.81 14.40
C VAL A 22 -9.39 -5.18 13.79
N GLN A 23 -10.45 -5.91 13.56
CA GLN A 23 -10.37 -7.23 12.91
C GLN A 23 -10.13 -7.01 11.43
N ILE A 24 -8.98 -7.49 10.94
CA ILE A 24 -8.57 -7.37 9.53
C ILE A 24 -8.79 -8.67 8.76
N VAL A 25 -8.75 -9.82 9.44
CA VAL A 25 -9.12 -11.11 8.87
C VAL A 25 -10.29 -11.65 9.69
N LEU A 26 -11.44 -11.75 9.03
CA LEU A 26 -12.66 -12.28 9.62
C LEU A 26 -12.68 -13.81 9.44
N ALA A 27 -12.99 -14.52 10.51
CA ALA A 27 -13.23 -15.95 10.47
C ALA A 27 -14.73 -16.19 10.39
N ASN A 28 -15.19 -16.88 9.36
CA ASN A 28 -16.54 -17.41 9.27
C ASN A 28 -16.55 -18.83 9.86
N GLU A 29 -17.10 -18.98 11.06
CA GLU A 29 -17.06 -20.23 11.81
C GLU A 29 -17.92 -21.32 11.18
N ASP A 30 -19.05 -20.96 10.57
CA ASP A 30 -19.99 -21.91 9.96
C ASP A 30 -19.42 -22.53 8.66
N GLU A 31 -18.66 -21.74 7.91
CA GLU A 31 -18.09 -22.14 6.62
C GLU A 31 -16.59 -22.51 6.71
N HIS A 32 -15.95 -22.37 7.88
CA HIS A 32 -14.51 -22.54 8.07
C HIS A 32 -13.68 -21.80 7.01
N SER A 33 -14.08 -20.58 6.71
CA SER A 33 -13.46 -19.71 5.71
C SER A 33 -12.94 -18.42 6.34
N PHE A 34 -12.03 -17.74 5.63
CA PHE A 34 -11.44 -16.48 6.06
C PHE A 34 -11.64 -15.41 4.99
N GLU A 35 -12.01 -14.21 5.42
CA GLU A 35 -12.19 -13.05 4.56
C GLU A 35 -11.33 -11.89 5.05
N LEU A 36 -10.74 -11.14 4.11
CA LEU A 36 -9.99 -9.93 4.42
C LEU A 36 -10.91 -8.70 4.39
N ASP A 37 -10.98 -7.97 5.49
CA ASP A 37 -11.49 -6.60 5.47
C ASP A 37 -10.42 -5.67 4.89
N ALA A 38 -10.37 -5.64 3.55
CA ALA A 38 -9.40 -4.81 2.83
C ALA A 38 -9.56 -3.32 3.15
N ALA A 39 -10.80 -2.84 3.36
CA ALA A 39 -11.07 -1.44 3.67
C ALA A 39 -10.52 -1.05 5.05
N ALA A 40 -10.68 -1.93 6.06
CA ALA A 40 -10.11 -1.71 7.39
C ALA A 40 -8.58 -1.74 7.34
N LEU A 41 -7.98 -2.69 6.63
CA LEU A 41 -6.53 -2.79 6.47
C LEU A 41 -5.94 -1.56 5.77
N GLU A 42 -6.53 -1.14 4.65
CA GLU A 42 -6.12 0.06 3.91
C GLU A 42 -6.23 1.32 4.77
N LYS A 43 -7.31 1.46 5.53
CA LYS A 43 -7.50 2.59 6.45
C LYS A 43 -6.41 2.70 7.50
N ILE A 44 -5.86 1.56 7.97
CA ILE A 44 -4.77 1.54 8.96
C ILE A 44 -3.42 1.81 8.28
N LEU A 45 -3.11 1.13 7.18
CA LEU A 45 -1.76 1.10 6.61
C LEU A 45 -1.50 2.16 5.54
N LEU A 46 -2.54 2.72 4.90
CA LEU A 46 -2.38 3.73 3.84
C LEU A 46 -2.52 5.18 4.33
N GLN A 47 -2.39 5.42 5.63
CA GLN A 47 -2.33 6.78 6.16
C GLN A 47 -1.09 7.51 5.63
N GLU A 48 -1.23 8.79 5.27
CA GLU A 48 -0.20 9.59 4.61
C GLU A 48 1.16 9.60 5.32
N HIS A 49 1.17 9.52 6.64
CA HIS A 49 2.38 9.58 7.44
C HIS A 49 3.09 8.23 7.61
N VAL A 50 2.46 7.10 7.24
CA VAL A 50 3.03 5.75 7.43
C VAL A 50 3.12 4.90 6.16
N LYS A 51 2.29 5.18 5.14
CA LYS A 51 2.14 4.32 3.95
C LYS A 51 3.45 3.96 3.24
N ASP A 52 4.39 4.89 3.22
CA ASP A 52 5.67 4.74 2.52
C ASP A 52 6.83 4.35 3.47
N LEU A 53 6.55 4.15 4.75
CA LEU A 53 7.53 3.66 5.73
C LEU A 53 7.67 2.14 5.66
N ASN A 54 8.89 1.64 5.90
CA ASN A 54 9.14 0.22 6.04
C ASN A 54 8.38 -0.32 7.26
N ALA A 55 7.68 -1.44 7.06
CA ALA A 55 6.86 -2.06 8.09
C ALA A 55 7.71 -2.92 9.04
N VAL A 56 7.46 -2.78 10.33
CA VAL A 56 7.87 -3.71 11.39
C VAL A 56 6.59 -4.32 11.94
N VAL A 57 6.34 -5.58 11.67
CA VAL A 57 5.11 -6.26 12.08
C VAL A 57 5.44 -7.27 13.16
N VAL A 58 4.96 -7.02 14.37
CA VAL A 58 5.09 -7.94 15.50
C VAL A 58 3.75 -8.64 15.71
N SER A 59 3.72 -9.94 15.47
CA SER A 59 2.54 -10.78 15.62
C SER A 59 2.72 -11.78 16.73
N VAL A 60 1.67 -12.00 17.51
CA VAL A 60 1.65 -13.02 18.59
C VAL A 60 0.63 -14.09 18.24
N ALA A 61 1.12 -15.31 18.01
CA ALA A 61 0.30 -16.48 17.72
C ALA A 61 0.57 -17.60 18.73
N GLY A 62 -0.30 -18.59 18.82
CA GLY A 62 -0.15 -19.74 19.70
C GLY A 62 -1.46 -20.17 20.33
N ALA A 63 -1.37 -21.09 21.29
CA ALA A 63 -2.52 -21.75 21.89
C ALA A 63 -3.54 -20.78 22.50
N PHE A 64 -4.78 -21.21 22.46
CA PHE A 64 -5.94 -20.53 23.06
C PHE A 64 -5.74 -20.28 24.56
N ARG A 65 -6.18 -19.12 25.05
CA ARG A 65 -6.17 -18.72 26.48
C ARG A 65 -4.79 -18.65 27.16
N LYS A 66 -3.73 -18.50 26.40
CA LYS A 66 -2.35 -18.39 26.91
C LYS A 66 -1.83 -16.96 26.98
N GLY A 67 -2.74 -15.95 27.02
CA GLY A 67 -2.43 -14.55 27.30
C GLY A 67 -1.68 -13.81 26.17
N LYS A 68 -2.01 -14.09 24.92
CA LYS A 68 -1.47 -13.35 23.75
C LYS A 68 -1.85 -11.87 23.79
N SER A 69 -3.15 -11.58 23.83
CA SER A 69 -3.69 -10.22 23.90
C SER A 69 -3.22 -9.46 25.15
N PHE A 70 -3.08 -10.17 26.29
CA PHE A 70 -2.50 -9.61 27.52
C PHE A 70 -1.04 -9.17 27.34
N LEU A 71 -0.23 -9.91 26.61
CA LEU A 71 1.14 -9.52 26.27
C LEU A 71 1.16 -8.30 25.35
N LEU A 72 0.28 -8.30 24.34
CA LEU A 72 0.17 -7.17 23.38
C LEU A 72 -0.21 -5.87 24.07
N ASP A 73 -1.01 -5.89 25.12
CA ASP A 73 -1.32 -4.69 25.89
C ASP A 73 -0.11 -4.11 26.62
N PHE A 74 0.80 -4.93 27.08
CA PHE A 74 2.09 -4.44 27.59
C PHE A 74 2.99 -3.92 26.47
N MET A 75 2.92 -4.51 25.27
CA MET A 75 3.62 -3.98 24.10
C MET A 75 3.05 -2.60 23.71
N LEU A 76 1.72 -2.41 23.71
CA LEU A 76 1.09 -1.11 23.50
C LEU A 76 1.53 -0.09 24.55
N ARG A 77 1.51 -0.47 25.82
CA ARG A 77 1.97 0.41 26.90
C ARG A 77 3.43 0.84 26.73
N TYR A 78 4.28 -0.06 26.25
CA TYR A 78 5.66 0.26 25.91
C TYR A 78 5.75 1.22 24.73
N MET A 79 5.02 0.98 23.65
CA MET A 79 5.01 1.86 22.46
C MET A 79 4.56 3.28 22.78
N HIS A 80 3.59 3.45 23.67
CA HIS A 80 3.15 4.79 24.13
C HIS A 80 4.12 5.48 25.10
N ARG A 81 5.10 4.76 25.65
CA ARG A 81 5.99 5.23 26.74
C ARG A 81 7.46 4.94 26.51
N GLN A 82 7.89 4.78 25.27
CA GLN A 82 9.27 4.38 24.92
C GLN A 82 10.36 5.20 25.62
N ASP A 83 10.14 6.48 25.84
CA ASP A 83 11.11 7.39 26.46
C ASP A 83 11.20 7.26 27.99
N SER A 84 10.34 6.44 28.61
CA SER A 84 10.30 6.28 30.06
C SER A 84 11.04 5.02 30.51
N LYS A 85 12.00 5.17 31.42
CA LYS A 85 12.63 4.03 32.11
C LYS A 85 11.62 3.17 32.89
N SER A 86 10.45 3.71 33.21
CA SER A 86 9.35 3.06 33.91
C SER A 86 8.12 2.85 32.99
N TRP A 87 8.36 2.41 31.77
CA TRP A 87 7.31 2.18 30.77
C TRP A 87 6.20 1.23 31.24
N ILE A 88 6.52 0.27 32.11
CA ILE A 88 5.58 -0.75 32.58
C ILE A 88 4.40 -0.16 33.38
N GLY A 89 4.56 1.06 33.94
CA GLY A 89 3.50 1.80 34.63
C GLY A 89 3.47 1.61 36.14
N GLY A 90 2.46 2.21 36.77
CA GLY A 90 2.22 2.14 38.22
C GLY A 90 1.47 0.87 38.64
N ASP A 91 1.58 0.52 39.94
CA ASP A 91 0.98 -0.70 40.50
C ASP A 91 -0.54 -0.74 40.37
N ASP A 92 -1.22 0.40 40.44
CA ASP A 92 -2.70 0.52 40.42
C ASP A 92 -3.27 0.86 39.03
N GLU A 93 -2.42 0.98 38.02
CA GLU A 93 -2.84 1.33 36.67
C GLU A 93 -3.38 0.10 35.92
N PRO A 94 -4.67 0.12 35.48
CA PRO A 94 -5.24 -0.98 34.71
C PRO A 94 -4.58 -1.08 33.33
N LEU A 95 -4.59 -2.28 32.76
CA LEU A 95 -4.12 -2.52 31.40
C LEU A 95 -5.25 -2.24 30.42
N THR A 96 -4.95 -1.53 29.33
CA THR A 96 -5.91 -1.18 28.29
C THR A 96 -5.30 -1.45 26.92
N GLY A 97 -6.10 -1.90 25.96
CA GLY A 97 -5.64 -2.20 24.61
C GLY A 97 -6.51 -3.22 23.91
N PHE A 98 -5.92 -4.35 23.52
CA PHE A 98 -6.65 -5.48 22.95
C PHE A 98 -7.62 -6.08 23.95
N THR A 99 -8.73 -6.61 23.43
CA THR A 99 -9.73 -7.22 24.30
C THR A 99 -9.24 -8.57 24.82
N TRP A 100 -9.23 -8.72 26.13
CA TRP A 100 -8.95 -10.00 26.80
C TRP A 100 -9.76 -10.11 28.08
N ARG A 101 -10.09 -11.34 28.46
CA ARG A 101 -10.79 -11.63 29.72
C ARG A 101 -10.32 -12.97 30.30
N GLY A 102 -10.54 -13.18 31.59
CA GLY A 102 -10.45 -14.47 32.23
C GLY A 102 -11.58 -15.41 31.77
N GLY A 103 -11.47 -16.71 31.96
CA GLY A 103 -12.50 -17.70 31.64
C GLY A 103 -12.11 -18.70 30.55
N CYS A 104 -13.06 -19.53 30.09
CA CYS A 104 -12.83 -20.61 29.13
C CYS A 104 -13.30 -20.32 27.71
N GLU A 105 -14.04 -19.22 27.49
CA GLU A 105 -14.55 -18.85 26.16
C GLU A 105 -13.53 -18.03 25.34
N ARG A 106 -13.64 -18.15 24.02
CA ARG A 106 -12.81 -17.40 23.06
C ARG A 106 -13.18 -15.91 23.05
N GLU A 107 -12.18 -15.05 22.94
CA GLU A 107 -12.36 -13.60 22.82
C GLU A 107 -11.90 -13.10 21.43
N THR A 108 -10.72 -13.51 20.95
CA THR A 108 -10.17 -13.10 19.68
C THR A 108 -10.53 -14.11 18.58
N THR A 109 -11.09 -13.63 17.47
CA THR A 109 -11.37 -14.41 16.25
C THR A 109 -10.56 -13.88 15.08
N GLY A 110 -10.12 -14.74 14.18
CA GLY A 110 -9.33 -14.37 13.02
C GLY A 110 -8.01 -13.67 13.38
N ILE A 111 -7.75 -12.53 12.74
CA ILE A 111 -6.57 -11.68 12.99
C ILE A 111 -7.03 -10.26 13.26
N GLN A 112 -6.54 -9.68 14.36
CA GLN A 112 -6.79 -8.29 14.74
C GLN A 112 -5.50 -7.48 14.65
N MET A 113 -5.60 -6.26 14.18
CA MET A 113 -4.51 -5.28 14.12
C MET A 113 -4.87 -4.07 14.98
N TRP A 114 -3.90 -3.52 15.70
CA TRP A 114 -4.10 -2.24 16.37
C TRP A 114 -4.19 -1.12 15.33
N ASN A 115 -5.20 -0.26 15.41
CA ASN A 115 -5.47 0.75 14.37
C ASN A 115 -4.53 1.96 14.42
N GLU A 116 -3.69 2.07 15.43
CA GLU A 116 -2.62 3.06 15.53
C GLU A 116 -1.30 2.42 15.10
N VAL A 117 -0.67 2.98 14.07
CA VAL A 117 0.66 2.57 13.61
C VAL A 117 1.70 3.48 14.24
N PHE A 118 2.66 2.89 14.94
CA PHE A 118 3.67 3.65 15.68
C PHE A 118 4.86 3.97 14.77
N VAL A 119 5.16 5.26 14.59
CA VAL A 119 6.35 5.69 13.87
C VAL A 119 7.52 5.77 14.85
N VAL A 120 8.58 5.01 14.59
CA VAL A 120 9.76 4.92 15.45
C VAL A 120 11.00 5.33 14.67
N ASP A 121 11.81 6.21 15.28
CA ASP A 121 13.12 6.59 14.75
C ASP A 121 14.16 5.55 15.19
N LYS A 122 14.82 4.90 14.23
CA LYS A 122 15.90 3.96 14.49
C LYS A 122 17.23 4.70 14.74
N PRO A 123 18.20 4.06 15.40
CA PRO A 123 19.50 4.67 15.65
C PRO A 123 20.28 5.09 14.39
N ASP A 124 19.97 4.49 13.24
CA ASP A 124 20.54 4.85 11.93
C ASP A 124 19.87 6.07 11.28
N GLY A 125 18.90 6.69 11.96
CA GLY A 125 18.13 7.84 11.48
C GLY A 125 16.99 7.49 10.54
N SER A 126 16.78 6.22 10.20
CA SER A 126 15.62 5.79 9.43
C SER A 126 14.36 5.74 10.29
N LYS A 127 13.19 5.98 9.66
CA LYS A 127 11.88 5.84 10.31
C LYS A 127 11.22 4.55 9.84
N VAL A 128 10.59 3.86 10.78
CA VAL A 128 9.84 2.63 10.52
C VAL A 128 8.45 2.70 11.13
N ALA A 129 7.53 1.96 10.55
CA ALA A 129 6.15 1.83 11.01
C ALA A 129 6.00 0.53 11.80
N VAL A 130 5.76 0.61 13.10
CA VAL A 130 5.57 -0.56 13.98
C VAL A 130 4.09 -0.88 14.10
N ILE A 131 3.74 -2.12 13.79
CA ILE A 131 2.38 -2.65 13.70
C ILE A 131 2.27 -3.84 14.65
N LEU A 132 1.26 -3.83 15.52
CA LEU A 132 0.99 -4.91 16.47
C LEU A 132 -0.23 -5.71 16.03
N VAL A 133 -0.09 -7.03 15.99
CA VAL A 133 -1.08 -7.97 15.48
C VAL A 133 -1.38 -9.05 16.51
N ASP A 134 -2.66 -9.23 16.83
CA ASP A 134 -3.18 -10.33 17.63
C ASP A 134 -3.86 -11.37 16.75
N THR A 135 -3.69 -12.66 17.09
CA THR A 135 -4.31 -13.76 16.38
C THR A 135 -5.25 -14.55 17.27
N GLN A 136 -6.27 -15.14 16.67
CA GLN A 136 -7.07 -16.12 17.41
C GLN A 136 -6.20 -17.22 17.99
N GLY A 137 -6.63 -17.79 19.11
CA GLY A 137 -5.94 -18.91 19.74
C GLY A 137 -6.13 -20.19 18.94
N ALA A 138 -5.04 -20.93 18.74
CA ALA A 138 -5.10 -22.27 18.16
C ALA A 138 -5.70 -23.28 19.17
N PHE A 139 -6.35 -24.32 18.63
CA PHE A 139 -6.88 -25.47 19.40
C PHE A 139 -8.00 -25.12 20.38
N ASP A 140 -8.86 -24.19 20.02
CA ASP A 140 -10.14 -24.02 20.72
C ASP A 140 -11.18 -25.08 20.27
N SER A 141 -12.34 -25.10 20.91
CA SER A 141 -13.39 -26.08 20.64
C SER A 141 -14.18 -25.84 19.35
N GLN A 142 -13.93 -24.72 18.66
CA GLN A 142 -14.69 -24.25 17.48
C GLN A 142 -13.84 -24.19 16.23
N SER A 143 -12.51 -24.20 16.36
CA SER A 143 -11.58 -24.07 15.22
C SER A 143 -11.09 -25.44 14.78
N THR A 144 -11.11 -25.67 13.47
CA THR A 144 -10.47 -26.83 12.86
C THR A 144 -8.94 -26.71 12.86
N ILE A 145 -8.24 -27.81 12.61
CA ILE A 145 -6.78 -27.79 12.40
C ILE A 145 -6.42 -26.87 11.21
N LYS A 146 -7.26 -26.87 10.16
CA LYS A 146 -7.11 -25.98 9.00
C LYS A 146 -7.19 -24.51 9.41
N ASP A 147 -8.19 -24.13 10.21
CA ASP A 147 -8.38 -22.74 10.66
C ASP A 147 -7.15 -22.27 11.47
N CYS A 148 -6.67 -23.11 12.38
CA CYS A 148 -5.48 -22.82 13.17
C CYS A 148 -4.24 -22.65 12.29
N ALA A 149 -4.05 -23.55 11.32
CA ALA A 149 -2.93 -23.51 10.40
C ALA A 149 -2.99 -22.26 9.50
N THR A 150 -4.17 -21.90 9.01
CA THR A 150 -4.38 -20.71 8.15
C THR A 150 -4.02 -19.43 8.88
N VAL A 151 -4.55 -19.23 10.10
CA VAL A 151 -4.26 -18.02 10.89
C VAL A 151 -2.78 -17.91 11.23
N PHE A 152 -2.17 -19.04 11.65
CA PHE A 152 -0.74 -19.07 11.93
C PHE A 152 0.10 -18.78 10.68
N ALA A 153 -0.31 -19.30 9.54
CA ALA A 153 0.31 -19.05 8.24
C ALA A 153 0.30 -17.58 7.87
N LEU A 154 -0.89 -17.00 7.81
CA LEU A 154 -1.07 -15.59 7.46
C LEU A 154 -0.27 -14.69 8.40
N SER A 155 -0.31 -14.99 9.69
CA SER A 155 0.45 -14.27 10.71
C SER A 155 1.97 -14.33 10.45
N THR A 156 2.52 -15.52 10.18
CA THR A 156 3.97 -15.71 9.96
C THR A 156 4.43 -15.08 8.63
N MET A 157 3.64 -15.19 7.57
CA MET A 157 3.98 -14.66 6.26
C MET A 157 3.98 -13.12 6.24
N THR A 158 3.12 -12.49 7.03
CA THR A 158 2.98 -11.03 7.06
C THR A 158 3.81 -10.34 8.15
N SER A 159 4.26 -11.06 9.18
CA SER A 159 5.08 -10.49 10.26
C SER A 159 6.57 -10.48 9.95
N SER A 160 7.30 -9.53 10.55
CA SER A 160 8.77 -9.53 10.64
C SER A 160 9.28 -10.21 11.90
N VAL A 161 8.48 -10.15 12.97
CA VAL A 161 8.72 -10.88 14.23
C VAL A 161 7.48 -11.68 14.56
N GLN A 162 7.60 -12.99 14.48
CA GLN A 162 6.56 -13.93 14.92
C GLN A 162 6.86 -14.39 16.33
N VAL A 163 6.03 -14.00 17.28
CA VAL A 163 6.09 -14.53 18.65
C VAL A 163 5.19 -15.76 18.73
N TYR A 164 5.80 -16.93 18.91
CA TYR A 164 5.08 -18.18 19.09
C TYR A 164 4.91 -18.45 20.58
N ASN A 165 3.71 -18.15 21.09
CA ASN A 165 3.36 -18.18 22.50
C ASN A 165 2.90 -19.58 22.91
N LEU A 166 3.78 -20.32 23.58
CA LEU A 166 3.58 -21.69 24.04
C LEU A 166 3.49 -21.77 25.56
N SER A 167 2.96 -22.86 26.09
CA SER A 167 2.84 -23.08 27.51
C SER A 167 3.78 -24.21 27.98
N GLN A 168 4.58 -23.94 28.98
CA GLN A 168 5.45 -24.85 29.71
C GLN A 168 6.58 -25.51 28.92
N ASN A 169 6.43 -25.81 27.64
CA ASN A 169 7.43 -26.53 26.84
C ASN A 169 7.29 -26.26 25.35
N ILE A 170 8.27 -26.66 24.55
CA ILE A 170 8.16 -26.84 23.11
C ILE A 170 7.93 -28.33 22.87
N GLN A 171 6.76 -28.69 22.34
CA GLN A 171 6.38 -30.07 22.02
C GLN A 171 6.60 -30.34 20.53
N GLU A 172 6.59 -31.61 20.13
CA GLU A 172 6.79 -31.96 18.70
C GLU A 172 5.62 -31.53 17.83
N ASP A 173 4.40 -31.53 18.36
CA ASP A 173 3.22 -30.98 17.66
C ASP A 173 3.34 -29.46 17.43
N ASP A 174 3.91 -28.71 18.37
CA ASP A 174 4.21 -27.29 18.16
C ASP A 174 5.20 -27.08 16.99
N LEU A 175 6.18 -27.96 16.85
CA LEU A 175 7.14 -27.91 15.74
C LEU A 175 6.51 -28.40 14.43
N GLN A 176 5.59 -29.37 14.47
CA GLN A 176 4.87 -29.85 13.29
C GLN A 176 3.95 -28.79 12.69
N HIS A 177 3.35 -27.90 13.49
CA HIS A 177 2.60 -26.76 12.98
C HIS A 177 3.46 -25.81 12.12
N LEU A 178 4.75 -25.78 12.34
CA LEU A 178 5.69 -25.04 11.50
C LEU A 178 6.04 -25.78 10.20
N GLN A 179 5.74 -27.07 10.09
CA GLN A 179 6.18 -27.92 8.97
C GLN A 179 5.67 -27.40 7.63
N LEU A 180 4.41 -26.97 7.57
CA LEU A 180 3.82 -26.41 6.35
C LEU A 180 4.61 -25.18 5.86
N PHE A 181 5.06 -24.34 6.79
CA PHE A 181 5.84 -23.13 6.46
C PHE A 181 7.29 -23.44 6.20
N THR A 182 7.85 -24.48 6.83
CA THR A 182 9.22 -24.90 6.52
C THR A 182 9.33 -25.36 5.07
N GLU A 183 8.31 -26.05 4.54
CA GLU A 183 8.29 -26.45 3.13
C GLU A 183 8.14 -25.24 2.19
N TYR A 184 7.26 -24.29 2.50
CA TYR A 184 7.19 -23.02 1.77
C TYR A 184 8.54 -22.29 1.80
N GLY A 185 9.16 -22.20 2.98
CA GLY A 185 10.46 -21.56 3.16
C GLY A 185 11.56 -22.23 2.35
N ARG A 186 11.57 -23.56 2.26
CA ARG A 186 12.52 -24.29 1.42
C ARG A 186 12.38 -23.92 -0.06
N LEU A 187 11.15 -23.91 -0.58
CA LEU A 187 10.88 -23.53 -1.97
C LEU A 187 11.25 -22.07 -2.25
N ALA A 188 10.93 -21.18 -1.33
CA ALA A 188 11.30 -19.77 -1.45
C ALA A 188 12.82 -19.57 -1.46
N MET A 189 13.56 -20.33 -0.63
CA MET A 189 15.03 -20.30 -0.63
C MET A 189 15.65 -20.79 -1.95
N GLU A 190 15.07 -21.81 -2.59
CA GLU A 190 15.56 -22.31 -3.89
C GLU A 190 15.49 -21.22 -4.97
N GLU A 191 14.49 -20.33 -4.90
CA GLU A 191 14.32 -19.24 -5.85
C GLU A 191 15.17 -18.01 -5.54
N ILE A 192 15.20 -17.58 -4.27
CA ILE A 192 15.83 -16.31 -3.87
C ILE A 192 17.18 -16.45 -3.18
N TYR A 193 17.59 -17.67 -2.85
CA TYR A 193 18.82 -17.98 -2.07
C TYR A 193 18.93 -17.23 -0.73
N GLN A 194 17.80 -16.84 -0.12
CA GLN A 194 17.73 -16.14 1.16
C GLN A 194 16.63 -16.74 2.04
N LYS A 195 16.81 -16.61 3.37
CA LYS A 195 15.79 -17.05 4.32
C LYS A 195 14.53 -16.21 4.18
N PRO A 196 13.35 -16.83 3.97
CA PRO A 196 12.11 -16.09 3.65
C PRO A 196 11.53 -15.31 4.84
N PHE A 197 11.84 -15.72 6.07
CA PHE A 197 11.30 -15.09 7.27
C PHE A 197 12.42 -14.50 8.13
N GLN A 198 12.10 -13.40 8.84
CA GLN A 198 13.11 -12.69 9.62
C GLN A 198 13.29 -13.31 11.01
N SER A 199 12.35 -13.10 11.93
CA SER A 199 12.51 -13.54 13.32
C SER A 199 11.36 -14.42 13.81
N LEU A 200 11.72 -15.54 14.46
CA LEU A 200 10.81 -16.38 15.23
C LEU A 200 11.25 -16.35 16.70
N THR A 201 10.36 -15.96 17.59
CA THR A 201 10.59 -15.98 19.03
C THR A 201 9.65 -16.96 19.70
N PHE A 202 10.18 -18.07 20.20
CA PHE A 202 9.44 -18.97 21.08
C PHE A 202 9.28 -18.31 22.45
N LEU A 203 8.07 -17.96 22.82
CA LEU A 203 7.76 -17.47 24.16
C LEU A 203 7.14 -18.59 24.99
N ILE A 204 7.93 -19.16 25.90
CA ILE A 204 7.47 -20.23 26.77
C ILE A 204 6.90 -19.63 28.05
N ARG A 205 5.57 -19.65 28.16
CA ARG A 205 4.81 -19.17 29.30
C ARG A 205 4.74 -20.22 30.40
N ASP A 206 4.58 -19.73 31.62
CA ASP A 206 4.37 -20.58 32.80
C ASP A 206 5.54 -21.55 33.00
N TRP A 207 6.76 -21.13 32.66
CA TRP A 207 7.96 -21.94 32.85
C TRP A 207 8.15 -22.29 34.32
N SER A 208 8.14 -23.58 34.62
CA SER A 208 8.12 -24.11 35.99
C SER A 208 9.43 -24.77 36.42
N TYR A 209 10.47 -24.74 35.58
CA TYR A 209 11.74 -25.40 35.81
C TYR A 209 12.94 -24.46 35.81
N PRO A 210 12.92 -23.34 36.61
CA PRO A 210 14.01 -22.35 36.60
C PRO A 210 15.36 -22.91 37.13
N TYR A 211 15.32 -24.06 37.76
CA TYR A 211 16.51 -24.81 38.22
C TYR A 211 17.20 -25.58 37.08
N GLU A 212 16.54 -25.85 35.97
CA GLU A 212 17.13 -26.45 34.78
C GLU A 212 17.60 -25.35 33.80
N HIS A 213 16.71 -24.38 33.50
CA HIS A 213 17.00 -23.23 32.65
C HIS A 213 16.39 -21.96 33.28
N HIS A 214 17.23 -20.97 33.55
CA HIS A 214 16.79 -19.71 34.14
C HIS A 214 15.75 -18.98 33.29
N TYR A 215 14.94 -18.14 33.91
CA TYR A 215 14.03 -17.26 33.20
C TYR A 215 14.78 -16.32 32.22
N GLY A 216 14.07 -15.84 31.22
CA GLY A 216 14.56 -14.85 30.28
C GLY A 216 15.20 -15.44 29.03
N LEU A 217 15.97 -14.60 28.33
CA LEU A 217 16.57 -14.91 27.04
C LEU A 217 17.69 -15.96 27.15
N GLU A 218 18.54 -15.85 28.17
CA GLU A 218 19.74 -16.67 28.33
C GLU A 218 19.36 -18.15 28.61
N GLY A 219 18.45 -18.38 29.56
CA GLY A 219 17.91 -19.71 29.81
C GLY A 219 17.08 -20.24 28.63
N GLY A 220 16.35 -19.35 27.95
CA GLY A 220 15.61 -19.67 26.72
C GLY A 220 16.51 -20.13 25.59
N HIS A 221 17.64 -19.47 25.38
CA HIS A 221 18.62 -19.87 24.36
C HIS A 221 19.16 -21.31 24.62
N ALA A 222 19.60 -21.58 25.82
CA ALA A 222 20.12 -22.90 26.20
C ALA A 222 19.04 -24.00 26.09
N PHE A 223 17.79 -23.67 26.43
CA PHE A 223 16.63 -24.58 26.26
C PHE A 223 16.33 -24.83 24.78
N LEU A 224 16.26 -23.78 23.96
CA LEU A 224 15.97 -23.87 22.53
C LEU A 224 17.02 -24.68 21.78
N GLU A 225 18.30 -24.43 22.04
CA GLU A 225 19.40 -25.16 21.44
C GLU A 225 19.22 -26.68 21.64
N LYS A 226 18.88 -27.10 22.86
CA LYS A 226 18.61 -28.50 23.17
C LYS A 226 17.39 -29.05 22.43
N ARG A 227 16.32 -28.24 22.22
CA ARG A 227 15.07 -28.64 21.55
C ARG A 227 15.21 -28.70 20.04
N LEU A 228 15.94 -27.77 19.43
CA LEU A 228 16.15 -27.72 17.99
C LEU A 228 17.41 -28.44 17.51
N GLN A 229 18.16 -29.07 18.41
CA GLN A 229 19.33 -29.85 18.05
C GLN A 229 18.94 -31.04 17.16
N VAL A 230 19.59 -31.17 16.00
CA VAL A 230 19.48 -32.31 15.10
C VAL A 230 20.45 -33.41 15.60
N LYS A 231 19.92 -34.57 15.96
CA LYS A 231 20.71 -35.73 16.43
C LYS A 231 20.63 -36.84 15.40
N GLU A 232 21.73 -37.52 15.15
CA GLU A 232 21.83 -38.61 14.16
C GLU A 232 20.91 -39.81 14.48
N ASN A 233 20.60 -40.04 15.76
CA ASN A 233 19.73 -41.12 16.22
C ASN A 233 18.24 -40.73 16.28
N GLN A 234 17.85 -39.53 15.86
CA GLN A 234 16.45 -39.12 15.72
C GLN A 234 15.85 -39.71 14.45
N HIS A 235 14.51 -39.92 14.47
CA HIS A 235 13.75 -40.22 13.25
C HIS A 235 13.94 -39.12 12.20
N GLU A 236 14.06 -39.48 10.92
CA GLU A 236 14.34 -38.56 9.83
C GLU A 236 13.34 -37.40 9.74
N GLU A 237 12.06 -37.69 9.95
CA GLU A 237 10.99 -36.70 10.00
C GLU A 237 11.29 -35.58 11.00
N LEU A 238 11.67 -35.95 12.24
CA LEU A 238 11.99 -35.01 13.30
C LEU A 238 13.25 -34.17 12.98
N GLN A 239 14.24 -34.80 12.33
CA GLN A 239 15.42 -34.08 11.86
C GLN A 239 15.06 -33.06 10.78
N ASN A 240 14.20 -33.44 9.83
CA ASN A 240 13.80 -32.59 8.71
C ASN A 240 13.04 -31.34 9.19
N VAL A 241 12.09 -31.48 10.11
CA VAL A 241 11.37 -30.34 10.71
C VAL A 241 12.36 -29.32 11.30
N ARG A 242 13.35 -29.77 12.09
CA ARG A 242 14.35 -28.90 12.71
C ARG A 242 15.24 -28.21 11.69
N LYS A 243 15.74 -28.96 10.71
CA LYS A 243 16.56 -28.40 9.62
C LYS A 243 15.79 -27.34 8.83
N HIS A 244 14.52 -27.59 8.51
CA HIS A 244 13.68 -26.65 7.79
C HIS A 244 13.39 -25.39 8.60
N ILE A 245 13.09 -25.49 9.90
CA ILE A 245 12.90 -24.32 10.77
C ILE A 245 14.17 -23.44 10.74
N HIS A 246 15.35 -24.04 10.88
CA HIS A 246 16.61 -23.30 10.80
C HIS A 246 16.86 -22.66 9.42
N SER A 247 16.39 -23.28 8.34
CA SER A 247 16.54 -22.74 6.99
C SER A 247 15.56 -21.58 6.70
N CYS A 248 14.39 -21.56 7.35
CA CYS A 248 13.33 -20.60 7.05
C CYS A 248 13.49 -19.24 7.72
N PHE A 249 14.05 -19.18 8.94
CA PHE A 249 14.14 -17.96 9.73
C PHE A 249 15.58 -17.47 9.84
N SER A 250 15.77 -16.14 9.67
CA SER A 250 17.08 -15.51 9.84
C SER A 250 17.52 -15.52 11.30
N ASN A 251 16.58 -15.32 12.22
CA ASN A 251 16.83 -15.33 13.65
C ASN A 251 15.79 -16.20 14.35
N ILE A 252 16.23 -17.08 15.24
CA ILE A 252 15.35 -17.90 16.09
C ILE A 252 15.80 -17.70 17.51
N SER A 253 14.89 -17.30 18.38
CA SER A 253 15.13 -17.06 19.80
C SER A 253 14.08 -17.72 20.67
N CYS A 254 14.38 -17.84 21.96
CA CYS A 254 13.43 -18.34 22.94
C CYS A 254 13.53 -17.51 24.21
N PHE A 255 12.40 -17.25 24.82
CA PHE A 255 12.31 -16.53 26.08
C PHE A 255 11.46 -17.34 27.07
N LEU A 256 12.01 -17.63 28.25
CA LEU A 256 11.32 -18.35 29.32
C LEU A 256 10.68 -17.35 30.28
N LEU A 257 9.33 -17.35 30.34
CA LEU A 257 8.56 -16.42 31.16
C LEU A 257 7.89 -17.17 32.31
N PRO A 258 8.05 -16.74 33.58
CA PRO A 258 7.38 -17.35 34.71
C PRO A 258 5.85 -17.19 34.65
N HIS A 259 5.14 -17.86 35.54
CA HIS A 259 3.70 -17.72 35.69
C HIS A 259 3.36 -16.32 36.25
N PRO A 260 2.30 -15.63 35.78
CA PRO A 260 1.95 -14.28 36.24
C PRO A 260 1.42 -14.22 37.67
N GLY A 261 1.19 -15.35 38.32
CA GLY A 261 0.68 -15.47 39.68
C GLY A 261 -0.76 -16.03 39.75
N LEU A 262 -1.09 -16.66 40.86
CA LEU A 262 -2.43 -17.23 41.08
C LEU A 262 -3.54 -16.19 41.10
N LYS A 263 -3.27 -14.98 41.60
CA LYS A 263 -4.24 -13.89 41.59
C LYS A 263 -4.70 -13.54 40.19
N VAL A 264 -3.79 -13.55 39.23
CA VAL A 264 -4.10 -13.32 37.81
C VAL A 264 -4.94 -14.46 37.23
N ALA A 265 -4.57 -15.70 37.55
CA ALA A 265 -5.21 -16.88 36.97
C ALA A 265 -6.61 -17.15 37.54
N THR A 266 -6.88 -16.79 38.80
CA THR A 266 -8.12 -17.15 39.52
C THR A 266 -9.09 -15.99 39.73
N ASN A 267 -8.68 -14.72 39.48
CA ASN A 267 -9.54 -13.57 39.64
C ASN A 267 -10.27 -13.23 38.35
N PRO A 268 -11.59 -13.43 38.25
CA PRO A 268 -12.35 -13.09 37.03
C PRO A 268 -12.45 -11.59 36.76
N TYR A 269 -12.14 -10.74 37.76
CA TYR A 269 -12.15 -9.27 37.67
C TYR A 269 -10.75 -8.68 37.55
N PHE A 270 -9.76 -9.50 37.23
CA PHE A 270 -8.40 -9.01 37.00
C PHE A 270 -8.36 -8.07 35.80
N ASP A 271 -7.86 -6.86 36.01
CA ASP A 271 -7.82 -5.76 35.02
C ASP A 271 -6.40 -5.36 34.59
N GLY A 272 -5.41 -6.21 34.88
CA GLY A 272 -4.02 -6.02 34.47
C GLY A 272 -3.18 -5.14 35.39
N ARG A 273 -3.67 -4.79 36.60
CA ARG A 273 -2.88 -4.02 37.57
C ARG A 273 -1.65 -4.77 38.04
N LEU A 274 -0.50 -4.08 38.04
CA LEU A 274 0.80 -4.67 38.36
C LEU A 274 0.90 -5.20 39.79
N LYS A 275 0.16 -4.64 40.74
CA LYS A 275 0.13 -5.10 42.14
C LYS A 275 -0.34 -6.53 42.30
N ASP A 276 -1.15 -7.03 41.36
CA ASP A 276 -1.70 -8.38 41.39
C ASP A 276 -0.84 -9.39 40.62
N ILE A 277 0.18 -8.91 39.90
CA ILE A 277 1.10 -9.70 39.08
C ILE A 277 2.35 -10.03 39.89
N ASP A 278 2.81 -11.28 39.74
CA ASP A 278 4.02 -11.78 40.40
C ASP A 278 5.27 -10.96 40.00
N SER A 279 6.17 -10.77 40.98
CA SER A 279 7.36 -9.91 40.80
C SER A 279 8.34 -10.48 39.77
N ASP A 280 8.50 -11.80 39.70
CA ASP A 280 9.40 -12.43 38.75
C ASP A 280 8.86 -12.27 37.32
N PHE A 281 7.53 -12.42 37.17
CA PHE A 281 6.87 -12.14 35.88
C PHE A 281 7.07 -10.71 35.43
N LYS A 282 6.83 -9.72 36.31
CA LYS A 282 7.04 -8.29 36.00
C LYS A 282 8.49 -8.00 35.58
N ARG A 283 9.45 -8.56 36.29
CA ARG A 283 10.88 -8.39 36.00
C ARG A 283 11.24 -8.93 34.63
N GLU A 284 10.79 -10.13 34.29
CA GLU A 284 11.11 -10.75 33.01
C GLU A 284 10.32 -10.10 31.86
N LEU A 285 9.07 -9.70 32.10
CA LEU A 285 8.28 -8.92 31.12
C LEU A 285 8.94 -7.58 30.78
N ALA A 286 9.51 -6.90 31.78
CA ALA A 286 10.25 -5.66 31.59
C ALA A 286 11.51 -5.82 30.71
N LYS A 287 12.04 -7.03 30.56
CA LYS A 287 13.13 -7.36 29.63
C LYS A 287 12.61 -7.81 28.26
N LEU A 288 11.54 -8.63 28.25
CA LEU A 288 10.98 -9.21 27.02
C LEU A 288 10.46 -8.14 26.06
N VAL A 289 9.66 -7.19 26.54
CA VAL A 289 9.02 -6.21 25.65
C VAL A 289 10.02 -5.30 24.96
N PRO A 290 11.03 -4.70 25.65
CA PRO A 290 12.10 -3.96 24.96
C PRO A 290 12.95 -4.83 24.04
N LEU A 291 13.15 -6.11 24.34
CA LEU A 291 13.86 -7.04 23.45
C LEU A 291 13.21 -7.15 22.08
N LEU A 292 11.87 -7.03 22.01
CA LEU A 292 11.09 -7.12 20.78
C LEU A 292 10.87 -5.76 20.09
N LEU A 293 10.78 -4.67 20.86
CA LEU A 293 10.24 -3.38 20.40
C LEU A 293 11.18 -2.17 20.59
N ALA A 294 12.34 -2.33 21.24
CA ALA A 294 13.28 -1.21 21.35
C ALA A 294 13.80 -0.79 19.96
N PRO A 295 13.98 0.51 19.69
CA PRO A 295 14.34 1.02 18.35
C PRO A 295 15.53 0.32 17.69
N GLU A 296 16.54 -0.06 18.48
CA GLU A 296 17.72 -0.78 18.03
C GLU A 296 17.50 -2.28 17.77
N LYS A 297 16.34 -2.82 18.17
CA LYS A 297 15.96 -4.24 18.01
C LYS A 297 14.90 -4.47 16.93
N LEU A 298 14.32 -3.41 16.40
CA LEU A 298 13.26 -3.49 15.41
C LEU A 298 13.74 -4.18 14.12
N VAL A 299 13.00 -5.20 13.72
CA VAL A 299 13.26 -5.99 12.51
C VAL A 299 12.27 -5.59 11.44
N GLU A 300 12.75 -5.01 10.35
CA GLU A 300 11.92 -4.62 9.22
C GLU A 300 11.43 -5.86 8.44
N LYS A 301 10.20 -5.80 7.94
CA LYS A 301 9.67 -6.87 7.09
C LYS A 301 10.40 -6.90 5.75
N GLU A 302 10.85 -8.10 5.36
CA GLU A 302 11.45 -8.36 4.06
C GLU A 302 10.74 -9.52 3.37
N ILE A 303 10.51 -9.39 2.07
CA ILE A 303 9.98 -10.45 1.21
C ILE A 303 10.80 -10.46 -0.08
N GLY A 304 11.29 -11.64 -0.47
CA GLY A 304 12.14 -11.76 -1.66
C GLY A 304 13.47 -10.98 -1.56
N GLY A 305 13.91 -10.61 -0.35
CA GLY A 305 15.11 -9.81 -0.11
C GLY A 305 14.91 -8.30 -0.32
N SER A 306 13.66 -7.85 -0.46
CA SER A 306 13.28 -6.44 -0.51
C SER A 306 12.51 -6.05 0.74
N LYS A 307 12.77 -4.86 1.29
CA LYS A 307 12.01 -4.29 2.40
C LYS A 307 10.58 -3.97 1.94
N VAL A 308 9.63 -4.20 2.81
CA VAL A 308 8.19 -4.05 2.55
C VAL A 308 7.68 -2.81 3.26
N THR A 309 7.07 -1.88 2.52
CA THR A 309 6.40 -0.72 3.09
C THR A 309 5.00 -1.08 3.59
N CYS A 310 4.36 -0.18 4.36
CA CYS A 310 2.97 -0.39 4.77
C CYS A 310 2.02 -0.55 3.57
N ARG A 311 2.26 0.18 2.48
CA ARG A 311 1.52 0.07 1.22
C ARG A 311 1.67 -1.32 0.61
N ASP A 312 2.91 -1.79 0.50
CA ASP A 312 3.20 -3.10 -0.07
C ASP A 312 2.59 -4.22 0.75
N LEU A 313 2.59 -4.08 2.08
CA LEU A 313 2.03 -5.05 3.00
C LEU A 313 0.53 -5.30 2.74
N VAL A 314 -0.23 -4.28 2.34
CA VAL A 314 -1.64 -4.42 1.95
C VAL A 314 -1.78 -5.39 0.77
N GLU A 315 -0.95 -5.27 -0.25
CA GLU A 315 -1.00 -6.15 -1.43
C GLU A 315 -0.61 -7.59 -1.09
N TYR A 316 0.37 -7.77 -0.19
CA TYR A 316 0.71 -9.11 0.31
C TYR A 316 -0.42 -9.75 1.11
N PHE A 317 -1.12 -9.00 1.97
CA PHE A 317 -2.29 -9.52 2.68
C PHE A 317 -3.39 -9.97 1.70
N LYS A 318 -3.70 -9.16 0.68
CA LYS A 318 -4.69 -9.50 -0.36
C LYS A 318 -4.30 -10.77 -1.12
N ALA A 319 -3.03 -10.88 -1.53
CA ALA A 319 -2.54 -12.05 -2.26
C ALA A 319 -2.63 -13.32 -1.42
N TYR A 320 -2.22 -13.25 -0.15
CA TYR A 320 -2.21 -14.43 0.72
C TYR A 320 -3.62 -14.89 1.08
N ILE A 321 -4.54 -13.99 1.43
CA ILE A 321 -5.90 -14.39 1.79
C ILE A 321 -6.62 -15.10 0.64
N ASN A 322 -6.40 -14.64 -0.60
CA ASN A 322 -7.00 -15.26 -1.78
C ASN A 322 -6.61 -16.74 -1.95
N ILE A 323 -5.40 -17.13 -1.52
CA ILE A 323 -4.96 -18.53 -1.58
C ILE A 323 -5.66 -19.37 -0.51
N TYR A 324 -5.95 -18.77 0.65
CA TYR A 324 -6.55 -19.47 1.79
C TYR A 324 -8.08 -19.54 1.75
N GLN A 325 -8.73 -18.97 0.72
CA GLN A 325 -10.18 -19.05 0.51
C GLN A 325 -10.65 -20.43 0.00
N GLY A 326 -9.74 -21.32 -0.43
CA GLY A 326 -10.07 -22.66 -0.90
C GLY A 326 -10.50 -23.61 0.24
N GLU A 327 -11.12 -24.75 -0.14
CA GLU A 327 -11.58 -25.77 0.81
C GLU A 327 -10.43 -26.52 1.52
N GLU A 328 -9.26 -26.60 0.90
CA GLU A 328 -8.06 -27.25 1.42
C GLU A 328 -6.95 -26.23 1.74
N LEU A 329 -6.00 -26.61 2.61
CA LEU A 329 -4.81 -25.81 2.83
C LEU A 329 -4.03 -25.64 1.52
N PRO A 330 -3.56 -24.42 1.19
CA PRO A 330 -2.87 -24.18 -0.07
C PRO A 330 -1.56 -24.96 -0.17
N HIS A 331 -1.29 -25.46 -1.36
CA HIS A 331 -0.01 -26.08 -1.65
C HIS A 331 1.13 -25.03 -1.54
N PRO A 332 2.29 -25.37 -0.94
CA PRO A 332 3.41 -24.42 -0.81
C PRO A 332 3.83 -23.73 -2.11
N LYS A 333 3.75 -24.43 -3.25
CA LYS A 333 4.01 -23.85 -4.58
C LYS A 333 3.03 -22.73 -4.95
N SER A 334 1.74 -22.86 -4.60
CA SER A 334 0.74 -21.81 -4.84
C SER A 334 1.01 -20.58 -3.99
N MET A 335 1.47 -20.77 -2.75
CA MET A 335 1.89 -19.68 -1.87
C MET A 335 3.11 -18.92 -2.41
N LEU A 336 4.08 -19.65 -2.95
CA LEU A 336 5.26 -19.06 -3.59
C LEU A 336 4.87 -18.23 -4.81
N GLN A 337 3.98 -18.75 -5.65
CA GLN A 337 3.48 -18.05 -6.84
C GLN A 337 2.74 -16.76 -6.46
N ALA A 338 1.87 -16.78 -5.46
CA ALA A 338 1.17 -15.58 -5.01
C ALA A 338 2.12 -14.56 -4.36
N THR A 339 3.14 -15.02 -3.64
CA THR A 339 4.18 -14.13 -3.13
C THR A 339 4.93 -13.45 -4.28
N ALA A 340 5.28 -14.20 -5.33
CA ALA A 340 5.93 -13.66 -6.51
C ALA A 340 5.02 -12.66 -7.26
N GLU A 341 3.73 -12.96 -7.36
CA GLU A 341 2.74 -12.05 -7.95
C GLU A 341 2.65 -10.74 -7.18
N ALA A 342 2.43 -10.78 -5.86
CA ALA A 342 2.38 -9.59 -5.03
C ALA A 342 3.68 -8.78 -5.07
N ASN A 343 4.84 -9.46 -5.05
CA ASN A 343 6.15 -8.81 -5.16
C ASN A 343 6.31 -8.05 -6.49
N ASN A 344 5.89 -8.64 -7.61
CA ASN A 344 5.93 -7.97 -8.92
C ASN A 344 4.92 -6.81 -8.99
N LEU A 345 3.69 -6.97 -8.48
CA LEU A 345 2.69 -5.89 -8.42
C LEU A 345 3.19 -4.71 -7.57
N THR A 346 3.85 -4.97 -6.44
CA THR A 346 4.50 -3.95 -5.63
C THR A 346 5.55 -3.17 -6.42
N ALA A 347 6.40 -3.87 -7.19
CA ALA A 347 7.40 -3.23 -8.05
C ALA A 347 6.76 -2.38 -9.16
N VAL A 348 5.65 -2.85 -9.76
CA VAL A 348 4.84 -2.09 -10.72
C VAL A 348 4.29 -0.82 -10.08
N ALA A 349 3.67 -0.92 -8.90
CA ALA A 349 3.10 0.22 -8.19
C ALA A 349 4.16 1.28 -7.87
N GLY A 350 5.34 0.88 -7.38
CA GLY A 350 6.46 1.78 -7.12
C GLY A 350 6.97 2.51 -8.38
N ALA A 351 7.06 1.80 -9.50
CA ALA A 351 7.47 2.38 -10.78
C ALA A 351 6.43 3.38 -11.33
N LYS A 352 5.14 3.08 -11.20
CA LYS A 352 4.03 3.98 -11.57
C LYS A 352 4.01 5.25 -10.72
N ASP A 353 4.24 5.11 -9.42
CA ASP A 353 4.30 6.25 -8.50
C ASP A 353 5.46 7.20 -8.86
N LEU A 354 6.62 6.62 -9.15
CA LEU A 354 7.78 7.37 -9.64
C LEU A 354 7.45 8.12 -10.95
N TYR A 355 6.82 7.44 -11.91
CA TYR A 355 6.40 8.02 -13.18
C TYR A 355 5.41 9.17 -12.96
N SER A 356 4.35 8.94 -12.20
CA SER A 356 3.28 9.92 -11.95
C SER A 356 3.82 11.17 -11.28
N ARG A 357 4.64 11.03 -10.23
CA ARG A 357 5.28 12.16 -9.53
C ARG A 357 6.19 12.95 -10.47
N SER A 358 6.94 12.27 -11.34
CA SER A 358 7.83 12.94 -12.30
C SER A 358 7.04 13.69 -13.38
N MET A 359 5.99 13.09 -13.92
CA MET A 359 5.12 13.74 -14.91
C MET A 359 4.33 14.90 -14.30
N GLU A 360 3.90 14.82 -13.04
CA GLU A 360 3.29 15.94 -12.32
C GLU A 360 4.24 17.13 -12.18
N GLN A 361 5.54 16.89 -12.00
CA GLN A 361 6.54 17.96 -11.99
C GLN A 361 6.75 18.59 -13.35
N VAL A 362 6.51 17.87 -14.44
CA VAL A 362 6.62 18.36 -15.83
C VAL A 362 5.37 19.13 -16.22
N CYS A 363 4.20 18.51 -16.21
CA CYS A 363 2.97 19.07 -16.74
C CYS A 363 1.76 18.99 -15.79
N GLY A 364 1.95 18.69 -14.49
CA GLY A 364 0.87 18.60 -13.49
C GLY A 364 0.37 19.95 -13.00
N GLY A 365 -0.78 19.97 -12.30
CA GLY A 365 -1.35 21.13 -11.63
C GLY A 365 -1.36 22.42 -12.46
N ASP A 366 -0.87 23.50 -11.87
CA ASP A 366 -0.80 24.86 -12.49
C ASP A 366 0.43 25.08 -13.38
N LYS A 367 1.17 24.02 -13.73
CA LYS A 367 2.30 24.14 -14.67
C LYS A 367 1.83 24.65 -16.04
N PRO A 368 2.62 25.49 -16.74
CA PRO A 368 2.25 26.02 -18.04
C PRO A 368 2.15 24.89 -19.08
N TYR A 369 1.46 25.20 -20.19
CA TYR A 369 1.42 24.33 -21.37
C TYR A 369 2.81 24.05 -21.92
N ILE A 370 3.05 22.79 -22.27
CA ILE A 370 4.29 22.29 -22.88
C ILE A 370 3.99 21.83 -24.31
N ALA A 371 4.89 22.10 -25.25
CA ALA A 371 4.73 21.65 -26.63
C ALA A 371 4.70 20.11 -26.71
N PRO A 372 3.87 19.51 -27.59
CA PRO A 372 3.72 18.06 -27.65
C PRO A 372 5.03 17.28 -27.81
N ALA A 373 5.95 17.78 -28.64
CA ALA A 373 7.26 17.15 -28.87
C ALA A 373 8.17 17.17 -27.61
N ASP A 374 8.09 18.20 -26.78
CA ASP A 374 8.85 18.31 -25.54
C ASP A 374 8.21 17.47 -24.44
N LEU A 375 6.87 17.39 -24.43
CA LEU A 375 6.14 16.52 -23.51
C LEU A 375 6.42 15.04 -23.81
N GLU A 376 6.43 14.66 -25.09
CA GLU A 376 6.73 13.30 -25.53
C GLU A 376 8.18 12.90 -25.16
N ARG A 377 9.14 13.79 -25.35
CA ARG A 377 10.53 13.56 -24.94
C ARG A 377 10.63 13.36 -23.42
N SER A 378 9.97 14.18 -22.64
CA SER A 378 9.94 14.06 -21.18
C SER A 378 9.27 12.76 -20.74
N HIS A 379 8.18 12.35 -21.42
CA HIS A 379 7.53 11.06 -21.19
C HIS A 379 8.51 9.91 -21.42
N GLU A 380 9.20 9.86 -22.55
CA GLU A 380 10.12 8.78 -22.90
C GLU A 380 11.26 8.65 -21.88
N GLU A 381 11.87 9.77 -21.47
CA GLU A 381 12.92 9.79 -20.45
C GLU A 381 12.42 9.28 -19.09
N ILE A 382 11.24 9.73 -18.66
CA ILE A 382 10.64 9.33 -17.37
C ILE A 382 10.15 7.89 -17.43
N ARG A 383 9.57 7.44 -18.56
CA ARG A 383 9.17 6.06 -18.81
C ARG A 383 10.36 5.12 -18.70
N GLU A 384 11.46 5.43 -19.39
CA GLU A 384 12.68 4.62 -19.33
C GLU A 384 13.25 4.59 -17.90
N HIS A 385 13.21 5.70 -17.17
CA HIS A 385 13.64 5.75 -15.76
C HIS A 385 12.78 4.85 -14.87
N SER A 386 11.47 4.87 -15.06
CA SER A 386 10.51 4.06 -14.30
C SER A 386 10.66 2.55 -14.61
N VAL A 387 10.88 2.20 -15.87
CA VAL A 387 11.16 0.80 -16.27
C VAL A 387 12.50 0.33 -15.71
N ARG A 388 13.53 1.18 -15.70
CA ARG A 388 14.82 0.88 -15.05
C ARG A 388 14.66 0.66 -13.54
N PHE A 389 13.86 1.49 -12.88
CA PHE A 389 13.51 1.28 -11.46
C PHE A 389 12.85 -0.08 -11.26
N PHE A 390 11.81 -0.43 -12.04
CA PHE A 390 11.18 -1.74 -11.98
C PHE A 390 12.20 -2.88 -12.14
N ARG A 391 13.12 -2.79 -13.10
CA ARG A 391 14.16 -3.81 -13.33
C ARG A 391 15.16 -3.91 -12.19
N SER A 392 15.46 -2.81 -11.50
CA SER A 392 16.42 -2.79 -10.38
C SER A 392 15.89 -3.44 -9.10
N VAL A 393 14.56 -3.48 -8.91
CA VAL A 393 13.94 -4.14 -7.77
C VAL A 393 14.11 -5.64 -7.88
N LYS A 394 14.57 -6.29 -6.82
CA LYS A 394 14.67 -7.75 -6.77
C LYS A 394 13.28 -8.37 -6.79
N LYS A 395 13.03 -9.26 -7.75
CA LYS A 395 11.72 -9.88 -7.98
C LYS A 395 11.78 -11.39 -7.86
N MET A 396 10.63 -12.00 -7.64
CA MET A 396 10.41 -13.44 -7.55
C MET A 396 9.60 -13.93 -8.78
N GLY A 397 9.64 -15.23 -9.09
CA GLY A 397 8.80 -15.87 -10.10
C GLY A 397 9.48 -16.14 -11.43
N GLY A 398 10.81 -15.91 -11.53
CA GLY A 398 11.59 -16.15 -12.75
C GLY A 398 11.43 -15.05 -13.81
N GLU A 399 12.24 -15.13 -14.87
CA GLU A 399 12.37 -14.05 -15.86
C GLU A 399 11.09 -13.87 -16.70
N GLU A 400 10.50 -14.97 -17.15
CA GLU A 400 9.26 -14.92 -17.96
C GLU A 400 8.08 -14.30 -17.20
N PHE A 401 7.96 -14.65 -15.91
CA PHE A 401 6.93 -14.10 -15.03
C PHE A 401 7.14 -12.59 -14.81
N CYS A 402 8.37 -12.16 -14.54
CA CYS A 402 8.73 -10.75 -14.37
C CYS A 402 8.50 -9.94 -15.66
N GLN A 403 8.80 -10.54 -16.84
CA GLN A 403 8.58 -9.87 -18.13
C GLN A 403 7.10 -9.57 -18.38
N ARG A 404 6.18 -10.44 -17.96
CA ARG A 404 4.74 -10.20 -18.08
C ARG A 404 4.32 -8.95 -17.31
N TYR A 405 4.83 -8.77 -16.09
CA TYR A 405 4.54 -7.57 -15.27
C TYR A 405 5.24 -6.32 -15.80
N GLN A 406 6.41 -6.46 -16.43
CA GLN A 406 7.03 -5.33 -17.12
C GLN A 406 6.17 -4.85 -18.29
N ASN A 407 5.67 -5.76 -19.12
CA ASN A 407 4.80 -5.40 -20.24
C ASN A 407 3.49 -4.74 -19.75
N GLN A 408 2.93 -5.23 -18.64
CA GLN A 408 1.78 -4.59 -18.00
C GLN A 408 2.12 -3.16 -17.55
N LEU A 409 3.26 -2.97 -16.86
CA LEU A 409 3.72 -1.65 -16.44
C LEU A 409 3.84 -0.69 -17.63
N GLU A 410 4.49 -1.11 -18.71
CA GLU A 410 4.70 -0.28 -19.89
C GLU A 410 3.36 0.18 -20.49
N ALA A 411 2.37 -0.72 -20.62
CA ALA A 411 1.03 -0.38 -21.06
C ALA A 411 0.34 0.64 -20.14
N GLU A 412 0.45 0.45 -18.82
CA GLU A 412 -0.14 1.36 -17.83
C GLU A 412 0.52 2.75 -17.81
N LEU A 413 1.83 2.84 -18.12
CA LEU A 413 2.54 4.12 -18.27
C LEU A 413 2.09 4.87 -19.53
N ASP A 414 1.86 4.16 -20.64
CA ASP A 414 1.36 4.73 -21.89
C ASP A 414 -0.09 5.25 -21.73
N ASP A 415 -0.93 4.52 -21.00
CA ASP A 415 -2.28 4.99 -20.62
C ASP A 415 -2.23 6.25 -19.74
N ALA A 416 -1.32 6.26 -18.76
CA ALA A 416 -1.10 7.43 -17.90
C ALA A 416 -0.62 8.64 -18.71
N TYR A 417 0.28 8.46 -19.68
CA TYR A 417 0.72 9.51 -20.59
C TYR A 417 -0.44 10.13 -21.37
N THR A 418 -1.36 9.29 -21.87
CA THR A 418 -2.54 9.77 -22.58
C THR A 418 -3.37 10.73 -21.72
N ASN A 419 -3.48 10.48 -20.42
CA ASN A 419 -4.18 11.38 -19.49
C ASN A 419 -3.42 12.69 -19.24
N PHE A 420 -2.09 12.62 -19.07
CA PHE A 420 -1.25 13.82 -18.93
C PHE A 420 -1.25 14.68 -20.20
N SER A 421 -1.22 14.07 -21.39
CA SER A 421 -1.31 14.77 -22.67
C SER A 421 -2.65 15.50 -22.79
N LYS A 422 -3.77 14.84 -22.52
CA LYS A 422 -5.09 15.49 -22.53
C LYS A 422 -5.18 16.65 -21.53
N HIS A 423 -4.60 16.48 -20.34
CA HIS A 423 -4.54 17.55 -19.34
C HIS A 423 -3.69 18.74 -19.82
N ASN A 424 -2.54 18.48 -20.43
CA ASN A 424 -1.67 19.51 -21.01
C ASN A 424 -2.35 20.24 -22.18
N ASP A 425 -3.04 19.51 -23.07
CA ASP A 425 -3.79 20.09 -24.18
C ASP A 425 -4.90 21.04 -23.69
N GLY A 426 -5.56 20.69 -22.59
CA GLY A 426 -6.54 21.55 -21.92
C GLY A 426 -5.99 22.91 -21.43
N LYS A 427 -4.67 23.02 -21.25
CA LYS A 427 -3.97 24.26 -20.85
C LYS A 427 -3.56 25.14 -22.03
N ASN A 428 -3.71 24.62 -23.24
CA ASN A 428 -3.34 25.38 -24.46
C ASN A 428 -4.33 26.50 -24.71
N ILE A 429 -3.94 27.75 -24.37
CA ILE A 429 -4.76 28.93 -24.56
C ILE A 429 -5.09 29.14 -26.05
N PHE A 430 -4.17 28.77 -26.95
CA PHE A 430 -4.41 28.85 -28.40
C PHE A 430 -5.47 27.85 -28.86
N TYR A 431 -5.52 26.65 -28.25
CA TYR A 431 -6.56 25.67 -28.52
C TYR A 431 -7.92 26.19 -28.01
N ALA A 432 -7.96 26.74 -26.81
CA ALA A 432 -9.19 27.33 -26.25
C ALA A 432 -9.66 28.57 -27.02
N ALA A 433 -8.73 29.35 -27.59
CA ALA A 433 -9.03 30.53 -28.38
C ALA A 433 -9.33 30.21 -29.85
N ARG A 434 -9.13 28.99 -30.33
CA ARG A 434 -9.24 28.60 -31.75
C ARG A 434 -10.66 28.87 -32.31
N THR A 435 -11.70 28.42 -31.60
CA THR A 435 -13.09 28.63 -32.03
C THR A 435 -13.47 30.11 -32.14
N PRO A 436 -13.28 30.96 -31.11
CA PRO A 436 -13.60 32.38 -31.24
C PRO A 436 -12.73 33.07 -32.29
N ALA A 437 -11.43 32.71 -32.40
CA ALA A 437 -10.54 33.29 -33.42
C ALA A 437 -11.03 32.96 -34.84
N THR A 438 -11.40 31.69 -35.10
CA THR A 438 -11.95 31.28 -36.41
C THR A 438 -13.22 32.05 -36.76
N LEU A 439 -14.16 32.16 -35.81
CA LEU A 439 -15.39 32.91 -36.03
C LEU A 439 -15.14 34.41 -36.28
N PHE A 440 -14.17 35.01 -35.57
CA PHE A 440 -13.73 36.38 -35.83
C PHE A 440 -13.13 36.55 -37.23
N VAL A 441 -12.28 35.62 -37.68
CA VAL A 441 -11.71 35.64 -39.03
C VAL A 441 -12.82 35.54 -40.08
N VAL A 442 -13.78 34.65 -39.91
CA VAL A 442 -14.94 34.54 -40.82
C VAL A 442 -15.74 35.83 -40.86
N MET A 443 -16.04 36.45 -39.71
CA MET A 443 -16.73 37.73 -39.64
C MET A 443 -15.95 38.83 -40.33
N PHE A 444 -14.63 38.93 -40.13
CA PHE A 444 -13.79 39.94 -40.75
C PHE A 444 -13.74 39.80 -42.28
N VAL A 445 -13.51 38.57 -42.77
CA VAL A 445 -13.46 38.27 -44.20
C VAL A 445 -14.81 38.58 -44.87
N THR A 446 -15.93 38.15 -44.29
CA THR A 446 -17.27 38.40 -44.82
C THR A 446 -17.63 39.91 -44.78
N TYR A 447 -17.18 40.66 -43.76
CA TYR A 447 -17.32 42.09 -43.70
C TYR A 447 -16.59 42.79 -44.86
N VAL A 448 -15.32 42.44 -45.12
CA VAL A 448 -14.53 42.98 -46.22
C VAL A 448 -15.17 42.65 -47.59
N VAL A 449 -15.60 41.40 -47.77
CA VAL A 449 -16.30 40.95 -48.98
C VAL A 449 -17.60 41.71 -49.19
N SER A 450 -18.41 41.91 -48.14
CA SER A 450 -19.65 42.68 -48.19
C SER A 450 -19.41 44.12 -48.60
N GLY A 451 -18.35 44.79 -48.05
CA GLY A 451 -17.97 46.13 -48.38
C GLY A 451 -17.53 46.27 -49.85
N LEU A 452 -16.67 45.38 -50.33
CA LEU A 452 -16.19 45.36 -51.71
C LEU A 452 -17.31 45.06 -52.71
N THR A 453 -18.15 44.07 -52.47
CA THR A 453 -19.27 43.70 -53.36
C THR A 453 -20.37 44.79 -53.38
N GLY A 454 -20.61 45.42 -52.22
CA GLY A 454 -21.52 46.57 -52.13
C GLY A 454 -21.01 47.80 -52.96
N PHE A 455 -19.70 48.06 -52.89
CA PHE A 455 -19.07 49.16 -53.68
C PHE A 455 -19.15 48.91 -55.20
N ILE A 456 -19.04 47.65 -55.65
CA ILE A 456 -19.13 47.25 -57.07
C ILE A 456 -20.60 47.17 -57.55
N GLY A 457 -21.57 47.35 -56.66
CA GLY A 457 -23.00 47.28 -57.00
C GLY A 457 -23.61 45.88 -57.04
N LEU A 458 -22.92 44.81 -56.54
CA LEU A 458 -23.35 43.47 -56.46
C LEU A 458 -24.17 43.23 -55.17
N SER A 459 -25.36 43.84 -55.04
CA SER A 459 -26.17 43.87 -53.79
C SER A 459 -26.55 42.52 -53.27
N THR A 460 -26.80 41.53 -54.12
CA THR A 460 -27.15 40.12 -53.71
C THR A 460 -25.99 39.44 -53.02
N PHE A 461 -24.77 39.58 -53.49
CA PHE A 461 -23.57 39.03 -52.87
C PHE A 461 -23.25 39.73 -51.54
N ALA A 462 -23.44 41.05 -51.46
CA ALA A 462 -23.26 41.79 -50.21
C ALA A 462 -24.28 41.34 -49.15
N SER A 463 -25.54 41.09 -49.53
CA SER A 463 -26.59 40.58 -48.63
C SER A 463 -26.25 39.16 -48.13
N LEU A 464 -25.74 38.28 -48.99
CA LEU A 464 -25.31 36.93 -48.61
C LEU A 464 -24.10 36.98 -47.63
N ALA A 465 -23.10 37.84 -47.90
CA ALA A 465 -21.96 38.02 -47.02
C ALA A 465 -22.40 38.53 -45.62
N ASN A 466 -23.36 39.45 -45.57
CA ASN A 466 -23.93 39.95 -44.32
C ASN A 466 -24.72 38.88 -43.56
N LEU A 467 -25.39 37.96 -44.25
CA LEU A 467 -26.09 36.82 -43.65
C LEU A 467 -25.07 35.89 -42.97
N VAL A 468 -23.99 35.52 -43.68
CA VAL A 468 -22.91 34.67 -43.12
C VAL A 468 -22.28 35.31 -41.90
N MET A 469 -22.00 36.63 -41.98
CA MET A 469 -21.48 37.38 -40.84
C MET A 469 -22.41 37.36 -39.64
N GLY A 470 -23.72 37.48 -39.85
CA GLY A 470 -24.73 37.40 -38.79
C GLY A 470 -24.79 36.03 -38.15
N VAL A 471 -24.72 34.95 -38.94
CA VAL A 471 -24.67 33.59 -38.45
C VAL A 471 -23.41 33.34 -37.63
N ALA A 472 -22.24 33.81 -38.09
CA ALA A 472 -20.99 33.66 -37.34
C ALA A 472 -21.02 34.43 -36.01
N LEU A 473 -21.62 35.61 -35.96
CA LEU A 473 -21.81 36.38 -34.73
C LEU A 473 -22.74 35.66 -33.75
N LEU A 474 -23.88 35.12 -34.22
CA LEU A 474 -24.78 34.33 -33.38
C LEU A 474 -24.10 33.07 -32.85
N SER A 475 -23.35 32.36 -33.69
CA SER A 475 -22.59 31.18 -33.28
C SER A 475 -21.57 31.52 -32.20
N LEU A 476 -20.87 32.69 -32.30
CA LEU A 476 -19.93 33.15 -31.28
C LEU A 476 -20.64 33.45 -29.95
N CYS A 477 -21.80 34.10 -29.98
CA CYS A 477 -22.58 34.41 -28.78
C CYS A 477 -23.09 33.12 -28.11
N VAL A 478 -23.62 32.18 -28.89
CA VAL A 478 -24.07 30.87 -28.37
C VAL A 478 -22.91 30.10 -27.79
N TRP A 479 -21.77 30.03 -28.48
CA TRP A 479 -20.57 29.36 -27.99
C TRP A 479 -20.08 29.97 -26.66
N ALA A 480 -20.02 31.30 -26.57
CA ALA A 480 -19.64 32.00 -25.35
C ALA A 480 -20.61 31.72 -24.20
N TYR A 481 -21.93 31.72 -24.47
CA TYR A 481 -22.93 31.38 -23.48
C TYR A 481 -22.78 29.94 -22.99
N VAL A 482 -22.63 28.96 -23.90
CA VAL A 482 -22.46 27.53 -23.56
C VAL A 482 -21.19 27.31 -22.71
N LYS A 483 -20.08 27.98 -23.07
CA LYS A 483 -18.81 27.90 -22.28
C LYS A 483 -18.94 28.51 -20.89
N TYR A 484 -19.71 29.58 -20.75
CA TYR A 484 -19.88 30.28 -19.47
C TYR A 484 -20.94 29.61 -18.58
N SER A 485 -22.07 29.16 -19.13
CA SER A 485 -23.19 28.56 -18.37
C SER A 485 -22.99 27.09 -18.10
N GLY A 486 -22.21 26.37 -18.96
CA GLY A 486 -22.05 24.90 -18.90
C GLY A 486 -23.29 24.13 -19.40
N GLU A 487 -24.36 24.85 -19.82
CA GLU A 487 -25.57 24.24 -20.40
C GLU A 487 -25.40 23.96 -21.89
N PHE A 488 -26.19 23.07 -22.47
CA PHE A 488 -26.20 22.75 -23.92
C PHE A 488 -24.82 22.36 -24.48
N ARG A 489 -24.05 21.53 -23.76
CA ARG A 489 -22.68 21.12 -24.12
C ARG A 489 -22.56 20.56 -25.54
N GLU A 490 -23.58 19.81 -26.01
CA GLU A 490 -23.60 19.25 -27.37
C GLU A 490 -23.55 20.33 -28.46
N LEU A 491 -24.26 21.42 -28.27
CA LEU A 491 -24.22 22.58 -29.19
C LEU A 491 -22.84 23.23 -29.21
N GLY A 492 -22.16 23.34 -28.07
CA GLY A 492 -20.80 23.84 -27.99
C GLY A 492 -19.80 22.96 -28.75
N VAL A 493 -19.92 21.65 -28.63
CA VAL A 493 -19.08 20.67 -29.35
C VAL A 493 -19.31 20.77 -30.86
N MET A 494 -20.56 20.91 -31.32
CA MET A 494 -20.85 21.10 -32.76
C MET A 494 -20.22 22.39 -33.32
N ILE A 495 -20.30 23.51 -32.59
CA ILE A 495 -19.67 24.77 -32.99
C ILE A 495 -18.15 24.64 -33.02
N ASP A 496 -17.53 23.98 -32.03
CA ASP A 496 -16.09 23.71 -31.98
C ASP A 496 -15.65 22.86 -33.19
N GLN A 497 -16.40 21.80 -33.56
CA GLN A 497 -16.11 20.95 -34.73
C GLN A 497 -16.18 21.70 -36.04
N VAL A 498 -17.20 22.52 -36.24
CA VAL A 498 -17.35 23.34 -37.45
C VAL A 498 -16.21 24.38 -37.54
N ALA A 499 -15.88 25.05 -36.43
CA ALA A 499 -14.79 26.00 -36.38
C ALA A 499 -13.43 25.31 -36.64
N GLU A 500 -13.24 24.11 -36.17
CA GLU A 500 -12.04 23.29 -36.41
C GLU A 500 -11.86 22.98 -37.90
N THR A 501 -12.91 22.48 -38.53
CA THR A 501 -12.92 22.20 -39.99
C THR A 501 -12.60 23.44 -40.81
N LEU A 502 -13.18 24.59 -40.46
CA LEU A 502 -12.91 25.87 -41.12
C LEU A 502 -11.46 26.34 -40.89
N TRP A 503 -10.93 26.17 -39.69
CA TRP A 503 -9.55 26.52 -39.38
C TRP A 503 -8.55 25.71 -40.19
N GLU A 504 -8.75 24.41 -40.32
CA GLU A 504 -7.91 23.53 -41.13
C GLU A 504 -7.90 23.92 -42.59
N GLN A 505 -9.07 24.26 -43.16
CA GLN A 505 -9.15 24.75 -44.53
C GLN A 505 -8.46 26.11 -44.73
N VAL A 506 -8.57 27.01 -43.76
CA VAL A 506 -7.86 28.30 -43.78
C VAL A 506 -6.34 28.13 -43.69
N CYS A 507 -5.88 27.20 -42.83
CA CYS A 507 -4.45 26.89 -42.73
C CYS A 507 -3.90 26.22 -44.01
N LEU A 508 -4.64 25.27 -44.60
CA LEU A 508 -4.26 24.59 -45.84
C LEU A 508 -4.20 25.57 -47.03
N THR A 509 -5.14 26.51 -47.15
CA THR A 509 -5.14 27.54 -48.21
C THR A 509 -3.99 28.54 -48.01
N ASN A 510 -3.65 28.90 -46.80
CA ASN A 510 -2.48 29.75 -46.53
C ASN A 510 -1.14 29.05 -46.82
N LEU A 511 -1.02 27.76 -46.50
CA LEU A 511 0.18 26.97 -46.86
C LEU A 511 0.36 26.86 -48.39
N THR A 512 -0.72 26.60 -49.12
CA THR A 512 -0.68 26.56 -50.60
C THR A 512 -0.38 27.90 -51.21
N LEU A 513 -0.92 29.01 -50.64
CA LEU A 513 -0.64 30.37 -51.11
C LEU A 513 0.83 30.80 -50.85
N THR A 514 1.38 30.46 -49.66
CA THR A 514 2.80 30.71 -49.34
C THR A 514 3.74 29.85 -50.17
N CYS A 515 3.42 28.59 -50.46
CA CYS A 515 4.18 27.76 -51.39
C CYS A 515 4.13 28.33 -52.81
N HIS A 516 2.97 28.81 -53.31
CA HIS A 516 2.85 29.46 -54.62
C HIS A 516 3.61 30.79 -54.70
N LEU A 517 3.57 31.62 -53.65
CA LEU A 517 4.33 32.86 -53.58
C LEU A 517 5.85 32.62 -53.53
N HIS A 518 6.30 31.63 -52.78
CA HIS A 518 7.73 31.22 -52.78
C HIS A 518 8.18 30.62 -54.11
N LEU A 519 7.33 29.85 -54.80
CA LEU A 519 7.62 29.31 -56.12
C LEU A 519 7.61 30.40 -57.20
N SER A 520 6.72 31.42 -57.08
CA SER A 520 6.70 32.56 -58.02
C SER A 520 7.87 33.52 -57.79
N ALA A 521 8.24 33.78 -56.54
CA ALA A 521 9.42 34.58 -56.19
C ALA A 521 10.73 33.89 -56.63
N SER A 522 10.82 32.56 -56.48
CA SER A 522 11.95 31.77 -56.97
C SER A 522 12.04 31.74 -58.50
N ARG A 523 10.91 31.73 -59.22
CA ARG A 523 10.90 31.85 -60.71
C ARG A 523 11.27 33.27 -61.19
N SER A 524 10.90 34.36 -60.47
CA SER A 524 11.29 35.69 -60.80
C SER A 524 12.78 35.98 -60.57
N LEU A 525 13.43 35.28 -59.63
CA LEU A 525 14.89 35.41 -59.44
C LEU A 525 15.71 34.56 -60.44
N CYS A 526 15.14 33.56 -61.10
CA CYS A 526 15.82 32.77 -62.15
C CYS A 526 15.75 33.44 -63.53
N VAL A 527 15.02 34.50 -63.69
CA VAL A 527 14.93 35.24 -64.96
C VAL A 527 15.83 36.52 -64.99
N LEU A 528 16.47 36.79 -63.82
CA LEU A 528 17.37 37.97 -63.66
C LEU A 528 18.86 37.58 -63.46
N PHE A 529 19.24 36.31 -63.76
CA PHE A 529 20.62 35.88 -63.84
C PHE A 529 20.89 35.20 -65.22
#